data_8ff5871491fda42be8c83a45a4c1cc78
#
_entry.id   8ff5871491fda42be8c83a45a4c1cc78
#
_cell.length_a   1.000
_cell.length_b   1.000
_cell.length_c   1.000
_cell.angle_alpha   90.00
_cell.angle_beta   90.00
_cell.angle_gamma   90.00
#
_symmetry.space_group_name_H-M   'P 1'
#
loop_
_entity.id
_entity.type
_entity.pdbx_description
1 polymer ?
#
loop_
_entity_poly.entity_id
_entity_poly.type
_entity_poly.pdbx_seq_one_letter_code
_entity_poly.pdbx_strand_id
1 'polypeptide(L)'
;MITTRDIAERLGVSVSTVGRALADDPRISEETKFRVRQAASDMGYVGNRAARMMRGASSNVVALVIPDIRNSFYSTIAHELSKNMEAEGFQLMLSETDDDRTAELRHLRELSANRVAGVIIVPTARPHSESVKLLRALPHLQLLRRHPSLGSQWFGVDDHEALRRATAHLVAQGHTRIAYLGGPEELPTGAERLRGFRSALREGGLPDDAGRTALGPPSSMEHGRETVRRLLQGPDTPTALVLGSIQLTLGVLEELSGQGVKVPEELSVVGFGDEPGFSWWGPGLTTTGLPIQEMATGCALWMMRRLKTKPSNDGPYTSVSPGSLVLRGSTAPPAGGKARSGAA
;
A
#
# COMPACT_ATOMS: atom_id res chain seq x y z
N MET A 1 -15.54 18.51 -32.44
CA MET A 1 -14.31 17.89 -31.86
C MET A 1 -13.30 17.80 -32.99
N ILE A 2 -12.10 18.35 -32.82
CA ILE A 2 -11.04 18.35 -33.87
C ILE A 2 -10.61 16.91 -34.15
N THR A 3 -10.42 16.55 -35.40
CA THR A 3 -10.06 15.21 -35.87
C THR A 3 -8.69 15.20 -36.56
N THR A 4 -8.13 14.03 -36.80
CA THR A 4 -6.90 13.89 -37.61
C THR A 4 -7.09 14.39 -39.06
N ARG A 5 -8.32 14.42 -39.55
CA ARG A 5 -8.66 14.98 -40.88
C ARG A 5 -8.46 16.49 -40.89
N ASP A 6 -8.94 17.20 -39.86
CA ASP A 6 -8.81 18.65 -39.75
C ASP A 6 -7.33 19.09 -39.68
N ILE A 7 -6.49 18.30 -38.97
CA ILE A 7 -5.03 18.53 -38.94
C ILE A 7 -4.41 18.28 -40.32
N ALA A 8 -4.84 17.22 -40.99
CA ALA A 8 -4.34 16.86 -42.32
C ALA A 8 -4.64 17.95 -43.35
N GLU A 9 -5.86 18.49 -43.34
CA GLU A 9 -6.29 19.63 -44.18
C GLU A 9 -5.47 20.89 -43.89
N ARG A 10 -5.28 21.24 -42.61
CA ARG A 10 -4.48 22.41 -42.20
C ARG A 10 -3.03 22.36 -42.67
N LEU A 11 -2.44 21.17 -42.68
CA LEU A 11 -1.01 20.97 -43.02
C LEU A 11 -0.75 20.55 -44.46
N GLY A 12 -1.81 20.27 -45.25
CA GLY A 12 -1.69 19.78 -46.63
C GLY A 12 -1.06 18.38 -46.71
N VAL A 13 -1.28 17.52 -45.75
CA VAL A 13 -0.73 16.14 -45.69
C VAL A 13 -1.87 15.11 -45.63
N SER A 14 -1.55 13.84 -45.89
CA SER A 14 -2.56 12.77 -45.75
C SER A 14 -2.96 12.51 -44.30
N VAL A 15 -4.20 12.06 -44.07
CA VAL A 15 -4.65 11.61 -42.73
C VAL A 15 -3.78 10.50 -42.17
N SER A 16 -3.26 9.60 -43.04
CA SER A 16 -2.35 8.55 -42.64
C SER A 16 -0.99 9.10 -42.20
N THR A 17 -0.49 10.17 -42.81
CA THR A 17 0.74 10.88 -42.39
C THR A 17 0.56 11.50 -41.02
N VAL A 18 -0.57 12.19 -40.75
CA VAL A 18 -0.87 12.71 -39.43
C VAL A 18 -0.95 11.62 -38.39
N GLY A 19 -1.66 10.52 -38.69
CA GLY A 19 -1.77 9.37 -37.77
C GLY A 19 -0.41 8.73 -37.44
N ARG A 20 0.48 8.60 -38.43
CA ARG A 20 1.84 8.06 -38.22
C ARG A 20 2.73 9.03 -37.46
N ALA A 21 2.67 10.32 -37.78
CA ALA A 21 3.45 11.36 -37.08
C ALA A 21 3.07 11.44 -35.59
N LEU A 22 1.76 11.39 -35.26
CA LEU A 22 1.27 11.36 -33.88
C LEU A 22 1.62 10.06 -33.16
N ALA A 23 1.84 8.96 -33.87
CA ALA A 23 2.27 7.67 -33.34
C ALA A 23 3.81 7.50 -33.28
N ASP A 24 4.56 8.55 -33.58
CA ASP A 24 6.02 8.57 -33.60
C ASP A 24 6.67 7.52 -34.55
N ASP A 25 5.98 7.22 -35.64
CA ASP A 25 6.46 6.24 -36.63
C ASP A 25 7.83 6.67 -37.22
N PRO A 26 8.85 5.79 -37.19
CA PRO A 26 10.19 6.12 -37.67
C PRO A 26 10.24 6.42 -39.19
N ARG A 27 9.21 6.07 -39.94
CA ARG A 27 9.08 6.39 -41.37
C ARG A 27 8.69 7.84 -41.65
N ILE A 28 8.36 8.63 -40.64
CA ILE A 28 8.02 10.06 -40.76
C ILE A 28 9.20 10.88 -40.23
N SER A 29 9.60 11.91 -41.00
CA SER A 29 10.69 12.80 -40.59
C SER A 29 10.36 13.57 -39.31
N GLU A 30 11.37 13.88 -38.51
CA GLU A 30 11.19 14.64 -37.25
C GLU A 30 10.58 16.02 -37.51
N GLU A 31 10.91 16.66 -38.62
CA GLU A 31 10.29 17.93 -39.05
C GLU A 31 8.77 17.78 -39.21
N THR A 32 8.34 16.72 -39.91
CA THR A 32 6.89 16.48 -40.14
C THR A 32 6.22 16.11 -38.80
N LYS A 33 6.86 15.32 -37.96
CA LYS A 33 6.35 15.02 -36.60
C LYS A 33 6.15 16.30 -35.79
N PHE A 34 7.15 17.18 -35.78
CA PHE A 34 7.08 18.45 -35.08
C PHE A 34 5.91 19.34 -35.59
N ARG A 35 5.80 19.52 -36.91
CA ARG A 35 4.69 20.30 -37.50
C ARG A 35 3.32 19.73 -37.15
N VAL A 36 3.16 18.43 -37.21
CA VAL A 36 1.89 17.76 -36.87
C VAL A 36 1.57 17.91 -35.36
N ARG A 37 2.55 17.74 -34.48
CA ARG A 37 2.36 17.92 -33.03
C ARG A 37 2.00 19.37 -32.68
N GLN A 38 2.66 20.35 -33.33
CA GLN A 38 2.36 21.76 -33.13
C GLN A 38 0.94 22.08 -33.60
N ALA A 39 0.55 21.67 -34.79
CA ALA A 39 -0.80 21.91 -35.32
C ALA A 39 -1.88 21.22 -34.45
N ALA A 40 -1.61 20.02 -33.97
CA ALA A 40 -2.51 19.31 -33.07
C ALA A 40 -2.71 20.07 -31.73
N SER A 41 -1.63 20.62 -31.16
CA SER A 41 -1.67 21.44 -29.94
C SER A 41 -2.47 22.76 -30.19
N ASP A 42 -2.13 23.48 -31.23
CA ASP A 42 -2.78 24.77 -31.58
C ASP A 42 -4.28 24.65 -31.86
N MET A 43 -4.68 23.48 -32.40
CA MET A 43 -6.10 23.20 -32.72
C MET A 43 -6.84 22.58 -31.52
N GLY A 44 -6.19 22.32 -30.42
CA GLY A 44 -6.80 21.61 -29.26
C GLY A 44 -7.20 20.15 -29.58
N TYR A 45 -6.44 19.48 -30.46
CA TYR A 45 -6.70 18.09 -30.80
C TYR A 45 -6.43 17.20 -29.63
N VAL A 46 -7.48 16.59 -29.10
CA VAL A 46 -7.36 15.49 -28.11
C VAL A 46 -7.35 14.17 -28.86
N GLY A 47 -6.20 13.51 -28.85
CA GLY A 47 -6.03 12.23 -29.53
C GLY A 47 -7.13 11.22 -29.13
N ASN A 48 -7.86 10.72 -30.12
CA ASN A 48 -8.94 9.75 -29.88
C ASN A 48 -8.35 8.45 -29.31
N ARG A 49 -8.48 8.27 -27.98
CA ARG A 49 -8.05 7.06 -27.25
C ARG A 49 -8.68 5.79 -27.85
N ALA A 50 -9.98 5.86 -28.22
CA ALA A 50 -10.68 4.74 -28.82
C ALA A 50 -10.06 4.32 -30.16
N ALA A 51 -9.66 5.28 -31.02
CA ALA A 51 -9.00 4.98 -32.28
C ALA A 51 -7.57 4.39 -32.11
N ARG A 52 -6.86 4.71 -31.04
CA ARG A 52 -5.59 4.05 -30.67
C ARG A 52 -5.82 2.63 -30.17
N MET A 53 -6.81 2.43 -29.32
CA MET A 53 -7.20 1.10 -28.80
C MET A 53 -7.68 0.15 -29.92
N MET A 54 -8.43 0.67 -30.91
CA MET A 54 -8.84 -0.12 -32.09
C MET A 54 -7.66 -0.59 -32.95
N ARG A 55 -6.51 0.10 -32.89
CA ARG A 55 -5.27 -0.30 -33.59
C ARG A 55 -4.36 -1.20 -32.77
N GLY A 56 -4.85 -1.75 -31.66
CA GLY A 56 -4.12 -2.74 -30.83
C GLY A 56 -3.10 -2.14 -29.84
N ALA A 57 -3.05 -0.81 -29.69
CA ALA A 57 -2.19 -0.18 -28.70
C ALA A 57 -2.78 -0.36 -27.27
N SER A 58 -1.96 -0.75 -26.31
CA SER A 58 -2.32 -0.67 -24.89
C SER A 58 -2.54 0.79 -24.48
N SER A 59 -3.38 1.01 -23.50
CA SER A 59 -3.54 2.35 -22.93
C SER A 59 -2.26 2.78 -22.19
N ASN A 60 -2.11 4.08 -21.94
CA ASN A 60 -1.07 4.62 -21.06
C ASN A 60 -1.55 4.70 -19.61
N VAL A 61 -2.49 3.84 -19.20
CA VAL A 61 -3.05 3.82 -17.86
C VAL A 61 -2.52 2.61 -17.11
N VAL A 62 -1.97 2.84 -15.94
CA VAL A 62 -1.67 1.81 -14.94
C VAL A 62 -2.70 1.91 -13.83
N ALA A 63 -3.31 0.79 -13.47
CA ALA A 63 -4.29 0.77 -12.40
C ALA A 63 -3.61 0.47 -11.06
N LEU A 64 -4.05 1.17 -10.01
CA LEU A 64 -3.76 0.85 -8.62
C LEU A 64 -5.06 0.39 -7.95
N VAL A 65 -5.10 -0.89 -7.57
CA VAL A 65 -6.27 -1.52 -6.93
C VAL A 65 -5.96 -1.74 -5.46
N ILE A 66 -6.66 -1.05 -4.58
CA ILE A 66 -6.40 -1.00 -3.13
C ILE A 66 -7.66 -1.23 -2.32
N PRO A 67 -7.54 -1.58 -1.03
CA PRO A 67 -8.72 -1.70 -0.17
C PRO A 67 -9.44 -0.38 0.09
N ASP A 68 -8.73 0.67 0.53
CA ASP A 68 -9.35 1.92 1.01
C ASP A 68 -8.35 3.10 0.92
N ILE A 69 -8.65 4.14 0.13
CA ILE A 69 -7.80 5.33 -0.03
C ILE A 69 -7.70 6.20 1.23
N ARG A 70 -8.66 6.08 2.14
CA ARG A 70 -8.63 6.80 3.43
C ARG A 70 -7.49 6.34 4.33
N ASN A 71 -6.95 5.16 4.09
CA ASN A 71 -5.71 4.73 4.72
C ASN A 71 -4.54 5.47 4.08
N SER A 72 -3.87 6.30 4.85
CA SER A 72 -2.76 7.18 4.45
C SER A 72 -1.59 6.42 3.81
N PHE A 73 -1.36 5.17 4.17
CA PHE A 73 -0.40 4.31 3.47
C PHE A 73 -0.72 4.24 1.97
N TYR A 74 -1.98 3.95 1.62
CA TYR A 74 -2.37 3.81 0.21
C TYR A 74 -2.45 5.14 -0.51
N SER A 75 -2.91 6.21 0.16
CA SER A 75 -2.95 7.54 -0.45
C SER A 75 -1.54 8.10 -0.71
N THR A 76 -0.60 7.87 0.19
CA THR A 76 0.82 8.25 -0.01
C THR A 76 1.45 7.43 -1.15
N ILE A 77 1.23 6.11 -1.18
CA ILE A 77 1.66 5.25 -2.30
C ILE A 77 1.07 5.74 -3.63
N ALA A 78 -0.23 6.05 -3.68
CA ALA A 78 -0.89 6.54 -4.88
C ALA A 78 -0.29 7.86 -5.38
N HIS A 79 -0.01 8.79 -4.45
CA HIS A 79 0.63 10.07 -4.77
C HIS A 79 2.03 9.87 -5.39
N GLU A 80 2.88 9.09 -4.75
CA GLU A 80 4.24 8.85 -5.23
C GLU A 80 4.26 8.05 -6.54
N LEU A 81 3.38 7.05 -6.69
CA LEU A 81 3.22 6.32 -7.93
C LEU A 81 2.76 7.24 -9.07
N SER A 82 1.77 8.12 -8.81
CA SER A 82 1.28 9.07 -9.81
C SER A 82 2.39 9.96 -10.35
N LYS A 83 3.20 10.54 -9.47
CA LYS A 83 4.35 11.39 -9.85
C LYS A 83 5.36 10.64 -10.71
N ASN A 84 5.77 9.44 -10.27
CA ASN A 84 6.77 8.65 -10.99
C ASN A 84 6.26 8.18 -12.37
N MET A 85 4.96 7.86 -12.48
CA MET A 85 4.37 7.38 -13.72
C MET A 85 4.09 8.52 -14.71
N GLU A 86 3.69 9.69 -14.22
CA GLU A 86 3.46 10.87 -15.05
C GLU A 86 4.75 11.31 -15.77
N ALA A 87 5.89 11.29 -15.11
CA ALA A 87 7.20 11.57 -15.70
C ALA A 87 7.52 10.65 -16.91
N GLU A 88 6.92 9.48 -16.96
CA GLU A 88 7.09 8.47 -18.03
C GLU A 88 5.90 8.44 -19.02
N GLY A 89 4.97 9.39 -18.91
CA GLY A 89 3.81 9.52 -19.79
C GLY A 89 2.66 8.56 -19.50
N PHE A 90 2.65 7.93 -18.32
CA PHE A 90 1.55 7.08 -17.84
C PHE A 90 0.64 7.82 -16.86
N GLN A 91 -0.60 7.40 -16.80
CA GLN A 91 -1.60 7.88 -15.84
C GLN A 91 -1.92 6.80 -14.82
N LEU A 92 -2.05 7.17 -13.56
CA LEU A 92 -2.53 6.27 -12.53
C LEU A 92 -4.05 6.32 -12.44
N MET A 93 -4.71 5.16 -12.48
CA MET A 93 -6.14 4.99 -12.21
C MET A 93 -6.31 4.26 -10.90
N LEU A 94 -7.08 4.82 -9.97
CA LEU A 94 -7.38 4.22 -8.69
C LEU A 94 -8.70 3.43 -8.74
N SER A 95 -8.72 2.26 -8.09
CA SER A 95 -9.93 1.47 -7.82
C SER A 95 -9.91 0.96 -6.39
N GLU A 96 -11.02 1.09 -5.69
CA GLU A 96 -11.17 0.63 -4.30
C GLU A 96 -12.02 -0.62 -4.22
N THR A 97 -11.63 -1.55 -3.34
CA THR A 97 -12.29 -2.85 -3.21
C THR A 97 -13.00 -3.06 -1.88
N ASP A 98 -12.72 -2.25 -0.86
CA ASP A 98 -13.15 -2.46 0.53
C ASP A 98 -12.86 -3.88 1.05
N ASP A 99 -11.77 -4.51 0.57
CA ASP A 99 -11.43 -5.92 0.78
C ASP A 99 -12.51 -6.91 0.28
N ASP A 100 -13.48 -6.46 -0.53
CA ASP A 100 -14.49 -7.32 -1.15
C ASP A 100 -13.95 -7.95 -2.44
N ARG A 101 -13.88 -9.28 -2.46
CA ARG A 101 -13.45 -10.07 -3.60
C ARG A 101 -14.35 -9.92 -4.83
N THR A 102 -15.63 -9.57 -4.64
CA THR A 102 -16.58 -9.36 -5.74
C THR A 102 -16.36 -8.01 -6.39
N ALA A 103 -16.10 -6.97 -5.57
CA ALA A 103 -15.68 -5.66 -6.07
C ALA A 103 -14.34 -5.75 -6.79
N GLU A 104 -13.35 -6.47 -6.24
CA GLU A 104 -12.07 -6.74 -6.90
C GLU A 104 -12.28 -7.34 -8.31
N LEU A 105 -13.09 -8.40 -8.42
CA LEU A 105 -13.37 -9.02 -9.72
C LEU A 105 -14.04 -8.07 -10.70
N ARG A 106 -15.04 -7.31 -10.24
CA ARG A 106 -15.73 -6.30 -11.08
C ARG A 106 -14.74 -5.30 -11.65
N HIS A 107 -13.90 -4.71 -10.81
CA HIS A 107 -12.90 -3.73 -11.25
C HIS A 107 -11.88 -4.35 -12.21
N LEU A 108 -11.39 -5.56 -11.93
CA LEU A 108 -10.44 -6.22 -12.83
C LEU A 108 -11.04 -6.52 -14.22
N ARG A 109 -12.34 -6.85 -14.30
CA ARG A 109 -13.04 -6.99 -15.60
C ARG A 109 -13.09 -5.67 -16.36
N GLU A 110 -13.43 -4.57 -15.69
CA GLU A 110 -13.45 -3.23 -16.28
C GLU A 110 -12.06 -2.78 -16.74
N LEU A 111 -11.03 -2.98 -15.92
CA LEU A 111 -9.65 -2.66 -16.24
C LEU A 111 -9.15 -3.46 -17.46
N SER A 112 -9.47 -4.75 -17.51
CA SER A 112 -9.14 -5.61 -18.64
C SER A 112 -9.87 -5.18 -19.93
N ALA A 113 -11.17 -4.85 -19.84
CA ALA A 113 -11.95 -4.35 -20.97
C ALA A 113 -11.40 -3.02 -21.50
N ASN A 114 -10.92 -2.15 -20.62
CA ASN A 114 -10.28 -0.87 -20.93
C ASN A 114 -8.81 -1.00 -21.36
N ARG A 115 -8.27 -2.24 -21.43
CA ARG A 115 -6.90 -2.53 -21.85
C ARG A 115 -5.85 -1.69 -21.13
N VAL A 116 -5.95 -1.60 -19.80
CA VAL A 116 -4.91 -0.92 -19.01
C VAL A 116 -3.54 -1.52 -19.28
N ALA A 117 -2.50 -0.69 -19.20
CA ALA A 117 -1.12 -1.11 -19.48
C ALA A 117 -0.62 -2.12 -18.44
N GLY A 118 -1.01 -1.93 -17.18
CA GLY A 118 -0.63 -2.80 -16.08
C GLY A 118 -1.46 -2.55 -14.82
N VAL A 119 -1.32 -3.42 -13.82
CA VAL A 119 -2.06 -3.37 -12.57
C VAL A 119 -1.10 -3.51 -11.40
N ILE A 120 -1.15 -2.59 -10.45
CA ILE A 120 -0.57 -2.73 -9.10
C ILE A 120 -1.74 -3.02 -8.17
N ILE A 121 -1.70 -4.13 -7.44
CA ILE A 121 -2.83 -4.59 -6.65
C ILE A 121 -2.44 -4.96 -5.22
N VAL A 122 -3.26 -4.55 -4.26
CA VAL A 122 -3.31 -5.13 -2.92
C VAL A 122 -4.42 -6.19 -2.95
N PRO A 123 -4.10 -7.48 -3.13
CA PRO A 123 -5.10 -8.50 -3.36
C PRO A 123 -5.95 -8.72 -2.10
N THR A 124 -7.22 -9.05 -2.32
CA THR A 124 -8.10 -9.56 -1.26
C THR A 124 -7.57 -10.90 -0.71
N ALA A 125 -7.99 -11.29 0.49
CA ALA A 125 -7.52 -12.52 1.13
C ALA A 125 -7.78 -13.78 0.28
N ARG A 126 -8.90 -13.80 -0.45
CA ARG A 126 -9.34 -14.93 -1.26
C ARG A 126 -9.87 -14.46 -2.62
N PRO A 127 -9.01 -14.03 -3.55
CA PRO A 127 -9.43 -13.55 -4.85
C PRO A 127 -10.19 -14.64 -5.64
N HIS A 128 -11.13 -14.23 -6.48
CA HIS A 128 -11.80 -15.15 -7.37
C HIS A 128 -10.81 -15.77 -8.36
N SER A 129 -11.04 -17.02 -8.78
CA SER A 129 -10.21 -17.67 -9.79
C SER A 129 -10.15 -16.89 -11.11
N GLU A 130 -11.21 -16.16 -11.43
CA GLU A 130 -11.26 -15.26 -12.59
C GLU A 130 -10.39 -14.01 -12.39
N SER A 131 -10.37 -13.40 -11.17
CA SER A 131 -9.44 -12.32 -10.83
C SER A 131 -7.99 -12.74 -11.10
N VAL A 132 -7.64 -13.96 -10.67
CA VAL A 132 -6.30 -14.53 -10.90
C VAL A 132 -6.00 -14.67 -12.39
N LYS A 133 -6.97 -15.15 -13.20
CA LYS A 133 -6.80 -15.30 -14.66
C LYS A 133 -6.61 -13.95 -15.34
N LEU A 134 -7.41 -12.94 -14.98
CA LEU A 134 -7.32 -11.59 -15.54
C LEU A 134 -5.96 -10.94 -15.24
N LEU A 135 -5.51 -11.04 -13.99
CA LEU A 135 -4.21 -10.48 -13.58
C LEU A 135 -3.04 -11.19 -14.30
N ARG A 136 -3.08 -12.52 -14.43
CA ARG A 136 -2.03 -13.26 -15.15
C ARG A 136 -1.93 -12.89 -16.63
N ALA A 137 -2.99 -12.37 -17.22
CA ALA A 137 -3.02 -11.92 -18.61
C ALA A 137 -2.45 -10.50 -18.82
N LEU A 138 -2.16 -9.78 -17.73
CA LEU A 138 -1.68 -8.40 -17.71
C LEU A 138 -0.34 -8.28 -16.97
N PRO A 139 0.51 -7.31 -17.33
CA PRO A 139 1.59 -6.89 -16.44
C PRO A 139 1.01 -6.52 -15.09
N HIS A 140 1.37 -7.24 -14.03
CA HIS A 140 0.85 -6.94 -12.70
C HIS A 140 1.92 -7.10 -11.63
N LEU A 141 1.71 -6.41 -10.52
CA LEU A 141 2.56 -6.39 -9.33
C LEU A 141 1.67 -6.42 -8.09
N GLN A 142 1.99 -7.31 -7.16
CA GLN A 142 1.33 -7.33 -5.86
C GLN A 142 2.01 -6.34 -4.91
N LEU A 143 1.21 -5.56 -4.19
CA LEU A 143 1.68 -4.58 -3.22
C LEU A 143 1.22 -4.99 -1.83
N LEU A 144 2.12 -4.92 -0.86
CA LEU A 144 1.88 -5.18 0.56
C LEU A 144 1.44 -6.62 0.85
N ARG A 145 0.30 -7.05 0.33
CA ARG A 145 -0.22 -8.42 0.45
C ARG A 145 0.25 -9.27 -0.70
N ARG A 146 0.49 -10.55 -0.42
CA ARG A 146 0.91 -11.54 -1.41
C ARG A 146 -0.07 -12.70 -1.47
N HIS A 147 -0.55 -13.01 -2.67
CA HIS A 147 -1.34 -14.21 -2.93
C HIS A 147 -0.55 -15.16 -3.84
N PRO A 148 -0.31 -16.43 -3.45
CA PRO A 148 0.57 -17.35 -4.18
C PRO A 148 0.16 -17.57 -5.65
N SER A 149 -1.15 -17.57 -5.93
CA SER A 149 -1.68 -17.77 -7.28
C SER A 149 -1.38 -16.62 -8.24
N LEU A 150 -0.95 -15.45 -7.76
CA LEU A 150 -0.62 -14.29 -8.58
C LEU A 150 0.86 -14.18 -8.96
N GLY A 151 1.64 -15.21 -8.65
CA GLY A 151 3.07 -15.24 -8.96
C GLY A 151 3.91 -14.55 -7.88
N SER A 152 5.15 -14.25 -8.24
CA SER A 152 6.19 -13.81 -7.30
C SER A 152 6.54 -12.33 -7.38
N GLN A 153 5.91 -11.57 -8.28
CA GLN A 153 6.11 -10.13 -8.37
C GLN A 153 5.39 -9.45 -7.22
N TRP A 154 6.15 -9.10 -6.18
CA TRP A 154 5.61 -8.57 -4.95
C TRP A 154 6.54 -7.56 -4.28
N PHE A 155 5.98 -6.46 -3.84
CA PHE A 155 6.60 -5.47 -2.99
C PHE A 155 5.86 -5.43 -1.65
N GLY A 156 6.56 -5.71 -0.57
CA GLY A 156 5.99 -5.77 0.76
C GLY A 156 6.92 -5.30 1.85
N VAL A 157 6.44 -5.43 3.07
CA VAL A 157 7.16 -5.14 4.30
C VAL A 157 7.45 -6.45 5.01
N ASP A 158 8.56 -6.53 5.74
CA ASP A 158 8.80 -7.60 6.70
C ASP A 158 7.93 -7.37 7.95
N ASP A 159 6.64 -7.68 7.77
CA ASP A 159 5.62 -7.51 8.82
C ASP A 159 5.94 -8.31 10.08
N HIS A 160 6.57 -9.48 9.93
CA HIS A 160 7.00 -10.30 11.06
C HIS A 160 8.06 -9.57 11.89
N GLU A 161 9.16 -9.16 11.25
CA GLU A 161 10.26 -8.49 11.94
C GLU A 161 9.83 -7.12 12.50
N ALA A 162 8.99 -6.39 11.78
CA ALA A 162 8.47 -5.10 12.22
C ALA A 162 7.72 -5.21 13.56
N LEU A 163 6.79 -6.16 13.67
CA LEU A 163 6.02 -6.37 14.90
C LEU A 163 6.82 -7.10 15.98
N ARG A 164 7.78 -7.94 15.59
CA ARG A 164 8.71 -8.54 16.54
C ARG A 164 9.52 -7.48 17.27
N ARG A 165 10.09 -6.50 16.53
CA ARG A 165 10.86 -5.38 17.13
C ARG A 165 9.98 -4.50 18.02
N ALA A 166 8.79 -4.16 17.58
CA ALA A 166 7.84 -3.36 18.36
C ALA A 166 7.49 -4.02 19.69
N THR A 167 7.24 -5.33 19.67
CA THR A 167 6.90 -6.11 20.87
C THR A 167 8.12 -6.32 21.75
N ALA A 168 9.27 -6.66 21.17
CA ALA A 168 10.52 -6.86 21.90
C ALA A 168 10.96 -5.60 22.68
N HIS A 169 10.69 -4.40 22.12
CA HIS A 169 10.93 -3.14 22.81
C HIS A 169 10.15 -3.04 24.12
N LEU A 170 8.86 -3.40 24.14
CA LEU A 170 8.04 -3.39 25.36
C LEU A 170 8.45 -4.48 26.35
N VAL A 171 8.81 -5.67 25.84
CA VAL A 171 9.32 -6.77 26.68
C VAL A 171 10.64 -6.37 27.36
N ALA A 172 11.54 -5.69 26.63
CA ALA A 172 12.80 -5.18 27.18
C ALA A 172 12.59 -4.11 28.27
N GLN A 173 11.50 -3.33 28.19
CA GLN A 173 11.10 -2.40 29.24
C GLN A 173 10.47 -3.07 30.47
N GLY A 174 10.25 -4.39 30.43
CA GLY A 174 9.72 -5.17 31.55
C GLY A 174 8.21 -5.40 31.53
N HIS A 175 7.52 -5.06 30.42
CA HIS A 175 6.11 -5.39 30.29
C HIS A 175 5.89 -6.89 30.16
N THR A 176 4.95 -7.43 30.92
CA THR A 176 4.53 -8.85 30.90
C THR A 176 3.06 -9.01 30.46
N ARG A 177 2.24 -7.96 30.58
CA ARG A 177 0.86 -7.93 30.12
C ARG A 177 0.77 -7.01 28.92
N ILE A 178 1.02 -7.56 27.73
CA ILE A 178 1.02 -6.81 26.45
C ILE A 178 -0.16 -7.28 25.62
N ALA A 179 -1.00 -6.37 25.15
CA ALA A 179 -2.07 -6.71 24.21
C ALA A 179 -1.70 -6.32 22.78
N TYR A 180 -2.15 -7.12 21.82
CA TYR A 180 -2.02 -6.90 20.40
C TYR A 180 -3.39 -6.66 19.74
N LEU A 181 -3.51 -5.58 19.00
CA LEU A 181 -4.67 -5.30 18.15
C LEU A 181 -4.22 -5.32 16.69
N GLY A 182 -4.78 -6.22 15.88
CA GLY A 182 -4.34 -6.38 14.50
C GLY A 182 -5.40 -6.90 13.55
N GLY A 183 -5.01 -7.06 12.29
CA GLY A 183 -5.83 -7.66 11.25
C GLY A 183 -6.00 -9.17 11.44
N PRO A 184 -7.00 -9.77 10.78
CA PRO A 184 -7.28 -11.20 10.86
C PRO A 184 -6.18 -12.03 10.20
N GLU A 185 -6.00 -13.27 10.65
CA GLU A 185 -4.96 -14.17 10.15
C GLU A 185 -5.20 -14.63 8.69
N GLU A 186 -6.41 -14.48 8.18
CA GLU A 186 -6.73 -14.72 6.76
C GLU A 186 -6.02 -13.74 5.81
N LEU A 187 -5.65 -12.56 6.31
CA LEU A 187 -4.81 -11.61 5.59
C LEU A 187 -3.33 -11.95 5.82
N PRO A 188 -2.53 -12.11 4.76
CA PRO A 188 -1.11 -12.43 4.90
C PRO A 188 -0.36 -11.46 5.83
N THR A 189 -0.66 -10.15 5.74
CA THR A 189 -0.09 -9.13 6.64
C THR A 189 -0.55 -9.31 8.09
N GLY A 190 -1.81 -9.70 8.32
CA GLY A 190 -2.35 -9.98 9.64
C GLY A 190 -1.64 -11.17 10.30
N ALA A 191 -1.50 -12.28 9.56
CA ALA A 191 -0.81 -13.49 10.02
C ALA A 191 0.66 -13.21 10.39
N GLU A 192 1.41 -12.53 9.50
CA GLU A 192 2.82 -12.23 9.73
C GLU A 192 3.03 -11.29 10.92
N ARG A 193 2.20 -10.26 11.07
CA ARG A 193 2.24 -9.33 12.21
C ARG A 193 1.99 -10.03 13.52
N LEU A 194 0.94 -10.85 13.59
CA LEU A 194 0.64 -11.65 14.80
C LEU A 194 1.76 -12.64 15.13
N ARG A 195 2.34 -13.26 14.10
CA ARG A 195 3.49 -14.17 14.28
C ARG A 195 4.69 -13.43 14.86
N GLY A 196 4.99 -12.22 14.38
CA GLY A 196 6.05 -11.36 14.91
C GLY A 196 5.82 -11.00 16.37
N PHE A 197 4.60 -10.60 16.73
CA PHE A 197 4.20 -10.33 18.11
C PHE A 197 4.46 -11.55 19.02
N ARG A 198 3.94 -12.72 18.65
CA ARG A 198 4.11 -13.97 19.41
C ARG A 198 5.59 -14.40 19.50
N SER A 199 6.38 -14.18 18.45
CA SER A 199 7.82 -14.50 18.47
C SER A 199 8.56 -13.69 19.52
N ALA A 200 8.30 -12.38 19.61
CA ALA A 200 8.95 -11.53 20.61
C ALA A 200 8.55 -11.88 22.06
N LEU A 201 7.29 -12.29 22.30
CA LEU A 201 6.89 -12.76 23.62
C LEU A 201 7.70 -14.02 24.03
N ARG A 202 7.79 -15.01 23.13
CA ARG A 202 8.57 -16.24 23.40
C ARG A 202 10.06 -15.96 23.62
N GLU A 203 10.66 -15.11 22.77
CA GLU A 203 12.06 -14.69 22.91
C GLU A 203 12.33 -13.99 24.24
N GLY A 204 11.34 -13.24 24.74
CA GLY A 204 11.38 -12.60 26.06
C GLY A 204 11.08 -13.53 27.23
N GLY A 205 10.87 -14.82 26.99
CA GLY A 205 10.52 -15.80 28.03
C GLY A 205 9.11 -15.65 28.61
N LEU A 206 8.20 -14.99 27.86
CA LEU A 206 6.80 -14.87 28.20
C LEU A 206 6.00 -16.01 27.53
N PRO A 207 5.00 -16.59 28.21
CA PRO A 207 4.15 -17.61 27.62
C PRO A 207 3.32 -17.04 26.46
N ASP A 208 2.95 -17.87 25.49
CA ASP A 208 2.21 -17.48 24.29
C ASP A 208 0.83 -16.84 24.61
N ASP A 209 0.25 -17.20 25.76
CA ASP A 209 -1.00 -16.66 26.28
C ASP A 209 -0.81 -15.39 27.15
N ALA A 210 0.44 -14.97 27.43
CA ALA A 210 0.71 -13.72 28.13
C ALA A 210 0.23 -12.48 27.36
N GLY A 211 0.08 -12.63 26.03
CA GLY A 211 -0.41 -11.59 25.15
C GLY A 211 -1.88 -11.77 24.79
N ARG A 212 -2.73 -10.82 25.18
CA ARG A 212 -4.09 -10.77 24.67
C ARG A 212 -4.08 -10.32 23.21
N THR A 213 -4.74 -11.06 22.34
CA THR A 213 -4.88 -10.72 20.92
C THR A 213 -6.33 -10.35 20.62
N ALA A 214 -6.51 -9.23 19.94
CA ALA A 214 -7.80 -8.81 19.38
C ALA A 214 -7.62 -8.61 17.87
N LEU A 215 -8.28 -9.46 17.11
CA LEU A 215 -8.22 -9.46 15.65
C LEU A 215 -9.54 -8.97 15.06
N GLY A 216 -9.44 -8.11 14.05
CA GLY A 216 -10.62 -7.56 13.39
C GLY A 216 -10.24 -6.75 12.15
N PRO A 217 -11.20 -6.03 11.54
CA PRO A 217 -10.94 -5.27 10.34
C PRO A 217 -9.80 -4.26 10.53
N PRO A 218 -8.67 -4.37 9.81
CA PRO A 218 -7.51 -3.50 10.00
C PRO A 218 -7.76 -2.06 9.52
N SER A 219 -8.81 -1.83 8.71
CA SER A 219 -9.24 -0.53 8.21
C SER A 219 -10.27 0.17 9.12
N SER A 220 -10.63 -0.42 10.27
CA SER A 220 -11.69 0.11 11.13
C SER A 220 -11.14 0.83 12.36
N MET A 221 -11.24 2.15 12.39
CA MET A 221 -10.99 2.95 13.59
C MET A 221 -11.96 2.59 14.72
N GLU A 222 -13.25 2.34 14.39
CA GLU A 222 -14.27 1.94 15.36
C GLU A 222 -13.90 0.67 16.10
N HIS A 223 -13.41 -0.35 15.35
CA HIS A 223 -12.92 -1.59 15.97
C HIS A 223 -11.75 -1.32 16.93
N GLY A 224 -10.85 -0.39 16.60
CA GLY A 224 -9.78 0.06 17.50
C GLY A 224 -10.30 0.67 18.79
N ARG A 225 -11.25 1.60 18.68
CA ARG A 225 -11.92 2.26 19.84
C ARG A 225 -12.61 1.25 20.76
N GLU A 226 -13.52 0.45 20.21
CA GLU A 226 -14.29 -0.51 20.98
C GLU A 226 -13.40 -1.55 21.65
N THR A 227 -12.36 -1.99 20.97
CA THR A 227 -11.46 -3.01 21.49
C THR A 227 -10.63 -2.49 22.65
N VAL A 228 -10.02 -1.31 22.53
CA VAL A 228 -9.24 -0.74 23.64
C VAL A 228 -10.13 -0.42 24.83
N ARG A 229 -11.34 0.10 24.61
CA ARG A 229 -12.33 0.34 25.68
C ARG A 229 -12.61 -0.93 26.49
N ARG A 230 -12.83 -2.07 25.80
CA ARG A 230 -13.06 -3.37 26.45
C ARG A 230 -11.83 -3.87 27.20
N LEU A 231 -10.65 -3.68 26.63
CA LEU A 231 -9.38 -4.11 27.27
C LEU A 231 -9.11 -3.34 28.57
N LEU A 232 -9.42 -2.04 28.61
CA LEU A 232 -9.22 -1.19 29.77
C LEU A 232 -10.22 -1.47 30.91
N GLN A 233 -11.41 -1.96 30.58
CA GLN A 233 -12.46 -2.30 31.56
C GLN A 233 -12.34 -3.74 32.08
N GLY A 234 -11.47 -4.56 31.50
CA GLY A 234 -11.31 -5.96 31.89
C GLY A 234 -10.51 -6.15 33.19
N PRO A 235 -10.64 -7.33 33.83
CA PRO A 235 -9.95 -7.63 35.11
C PRO A 235 -8.42 -7.70 34.97
N ASP A 236 -7.91 -8.02 33.76
CA ASP A 236 -6.48 -8.13 33.49
C ASP A 236 -6.08 -7.04 32.48
N THR A 237 -6.18 -5.80 32.86
CA THR A 237 -5.80 -4.67 32.01
C THR A 237 -4.35 -4.78 31.55
N PRO A 238 -4.07 -4.65 30.23
CA PRO A 238 -2.70 -4.67 29.73
C PRO A 238 -1.95 -3.43 30.22
N THR A 239 -0.64 -3.57 30.39
CA THR A 239 0.24 -2.43 30.69
C THR A 239 0.87 -1.84 29.43
N ALA A 240 0.73 -2.53 28.30
CA ALA A 240 1.20 -2.06 27.00
C ALA A 240 0.33 -2.58 25.86
N LEU A 241 0.27 -1.80 24.77
CA LEU A 241 -0.39 -2.16 23.52
C LEU A 241 0.59 -2.15 22.35
N VAL A 242 0.45 -3.13 21.46
CA VAL A 242 1.08 -3.17 20.15
C VAL A 242 -0.03 -3.16 19.10
N LEU A 243 0.01 -2.18 18.21
CA LEU A 243 -1.02 -1.98 17.20
C LEU A 243 -0.52 -2.42 15.83
N GLY A 244 -1.37 -3.09 15.07
CA GLY A 244 -1.02 -3.75 13.82
C GLY A 244 -1.56 -3.05 12.56
N SER A 245 -2.12 -1.84 12.66
CA SER A 245 -2.48 -1.03 11.49
C SER A 245 -2.64 0.45 11.85
N ILE A 246 -2.55 1.32 10.84
CA ILE A 246 -2.72 2.77 11.00
C ILE A 246 -4.12 3.12 11.52
N GLN A 247 -5.17 2.53 10.92
CA GLN A 247 -6.55 2.85 11.29
C GLN A 247 -6.89 2.35 12.70
N LEU A 248 -6.42 1.18 13.10
CA LEU A 248 -6.54 0.72 14.48
C LEU A 248 -5.80 1.66 15.45
N THR A 249 -4.59 2.11 15.06
CA THR A 249 -3.82 3.07 15.85
C THR A 249 -4.62 4.35 16.09
N LEU A 250 -5.16 4.96 15.03
CA LEU A 250 -5.96 6.18 15.15
C LEU A 250 -7.17 5.99 16.07
N GLY A 251 -7.90 4.89 15.91
CA GLY A 251 -9.07 4.60 16.76
C GLY A 251 -8.70 4.40 18.23
N VAL A 252 -7.59 3.70 18.49
CA VAL A 252 -7.07 3.53 19.87
C VAL A 252 -6.66 4.86 20.47
N LEU A 253 -5.91 5.69 19.75
CA LEU A 253 -5.47 7.01 20.24
C LEU A 253 -6.64 7.94 20.55
N GLU A 254 -7.68 7.94 19.71
CA GLU A 254 -8.90 8.70 19.92
C GLU A 254 -9.60 8.29 21.23
N GLU A 255 -9.75 6.98 21.46
CA GLU A 255 -10.39 6.45 22.67
C GLU A 255 -9.57 6.76 23.93
N LEU A 256 -8.24 6.54 23.89
CA LEU A 256 -7.37 6.84 25.04
C LEU A 256 -7.42 8.32 25.40
N SER A 257 -7.41 9.20 24.40
CA SER A 257 -7.54 10.65 24.61
C SER A 257 -8.92 11.00 25.19
N GLY A 258 -9.99 10.40 24.67
CA GLY A 258 -11.36 10.63 25.15
C GLY A 258 -11.60 10.18 26.58
N GLN A 259 -10.92 9.12 27.03
CA GLN A 259 -10.98 8.62 28.40
C GLN A 259 -9.96 9.29 29.34
N GLY A 260 -9.06 10.11 28.85
CA GLY A 260 -8.02 10.77 29.64
C GLY A 260 -6.94 9.81 30.16
N VAL A 261 -6.74 8.67 29.49
CA VAL A 261 -5.70 7.69 29.86
C VAL A 261 -4.31 8.29 29.65
N LYS A 262 -3.49 8.26 30.68
CA LYS A 262 -2.13 8.81 30.63
C LYS A 262 -1.17 7.82 29.94
N VAL A 263 -0.63 8.27 28.83
CA VAL A 263 0.37 7.53 28.06
C VAL A 263 1.71 8.29 28.18
N PRO A 264 2.78 7.63 28.65
CA PRO A 264 2.97 6.21 28.91
C PRO A 264 2.69 5.75 30.34
N GLU A 265 2.32 6.64 31.29
CA GLU A 265 2.33 6.38 32.74
C GLU A 265 1.38 5.25 33.15
N GLU A 266 0.19 5.18 32.55
CA GLU A 266 -0.82 4.15 32.82
C GLU A 266 -0.76 3.03 31.78
N LEU A 267 -0.41 3.37 30.54
CA LEU A 267 -0.41 2.45 29.41
C LEU A 267 0.66 2.84 28.39
N SER A 268 1.61 1.95 28.13
CA SER A 268 2.54 2.11 27.01
C SER A 268 1.90 1.72 25.69
N VAL A 269 2.16 2.49 24.62
CA VAL A 269 1.56 2.23 23.31
C VAL A 269 2.62 2.28 22.21
N VAL A 270 2.66 1.23 21.38
CA VAL A 270 3.39 1.20 20.12
C VAL A 270 2.39 1.16 18.97
N GLY A 271 2.37 2.22 18.16
CA GLY A 271 1.52 2.34 16.99
C GLY A 271 2.08 1.68 15.74
N PHE A 272 1.30 1.67 14.66
CA PHE A 272 1.70 1.18 13.36
C PHE A 272 1.54 2.26 12.29
N GLY A 273 2.53 2.39 11.41
CA GLY A 273 2.69 3.53 10.52
C GLY A 273 3.35 4.71 11.27
N ASP A 274 3.87 5.67 10.53
CA ASP A 274 4.45 6.88 11.13
C ASP A 274 3.81 8.13 10.52
N GLU A 275 2.54 8.33 10.88
CA GLU A 275 1.76 9.48 10.43
C GLU A 275 2.27 10.78 11.05
N PRO A 276 2.23 11.91 10.33
CA PRO A 276 2.69 13.20 10.86
C PRO A 276 2.10 13.54 12.23
N GLY A 277 0.83 13.21 12.44
CA GLY A 277 0.12 13.43 13.71
C GLY A 277 0.70 12.68 14.90
N PHE A 278 1.35 11.57 14.67
CA PHE A 278 1.89 10.72 15.74
C PHE A 278 3.10 11.35 16.46
N SER A 279 3.82 12.24 15.81
CA SER A 279 4.95 12.94 16.42
C SER A 279 4.54 13.96 17.49
N TRP A 280 3.35 14.52 17.41
CA TRP A 280 2.84 15.53 18.35
C TRP A 280 1.65 15.07 19.20
N TRP A 281 1.13 13.86 18.98
CA TRP A 281 0.11 13.28 19.86
C TRP A 281 0.69 12.91 21.22
N GLY A 282 0.14 13.49 22.30
CA GLY A 282 0.63 13.25 23.65
C GLY A 282 2.14 13.51 23.77
N PRO A 283 2.92 12.55 24.31
CA PRO A 283 4.38 12.66 24.41
C PRO A 283 5.12 12.27 23.09
N GLY A 284 4.41 12.14 22.00
CA GLY A 284 4.86 11.53 20.76
C GLY A 284 4.72 10.01 20.78
N LEU A 285 4.06 9.45 19.76
CA LEU A 285 3.80 8.01 19.66
C LEU A 285 5.01 7.26 19.12
N THR A 286 5.51 6.26 19.87
CA THR A 286 6.43 5.24 19.36
C THR A 286 5.71 4.40 18.34
N THR A 287 6.29 4.21 17.14
CA THR A 287 5.61 3.56 16.02
C THR A 287 6.49 2.61 15.23
N THR A 288 5.85 1.69 14.52
CA THR A 288 6.46 0.94 13.42
C THR A 288 6.37 1.77 12.15
N GLY A 289 7.47 2.39 11.73
CA GLY A 289 7.56 3.17 10.48
C GLY A 289 7.65 2.27 9.25
N LEU A 290 7.05 2.71 8.15
CA LEU A 290 7.04 2.00 6.87
C LEU A 290 7.79 2.83 5.81
N PRO A 291 8.65 2.23 4.97
CA PRO A 291 9.41 2.92 3.94
C PRO A 291 8.54 3.15 2.68
N ILE A 292 7.49 3.96 2.82
CA ILE A 292 6.43 4.11 1.80
C ILE A 292 6.98 4.67 0.49
N GLN A 293 7.86 5.68 0.57
CA GLN A 293 8.42 6.34 -0.62
C GLN A 293 9.32 5.42 -1.42
N GLU A 294 10.19 4.66 -0.74
CA GLU A 294 11.06 3.66 -1.40
C GLU A 294 10.23 2.55 -2.04
N MET A 295 9.18 2.09 -1.36
CA MET A 295 8.27 1.08 -1.92
C MET A 295 7.55 1.60 -3.16
N ALA A 296 7.01 2.81 -3.12
CA ALA A 296 6.32 3.42 -4.27
C ALA A 296 7.25 3.61 -5.45
N THR A 297 8.46 4.14 -5.22
CA THR A 297 9.47 4.32 -6.27
C THR A 297 9.87 2.97 -6.88
N GLY A 298 10.13 1.97 -6.05
CA GLY A 298 10.45 0.62 -6.51
C GLY A 298 9.34 0.00 -7.36
N CYS A 299 8.07 0.13 -6.92
CA CYS A 299 6.90 -0.33 -7.68
C CYS A 299 6.80 0.36 -9.05
N ALA A 300 6.96 1.70 -9.09
CA ALA A 300 6.90 2.48 -10.32
C ALA A 300 8.01 2.06 -11.30
N LEU A 301 9.27 1.99 -10.85
CA LEU A 301 10.41 1.60 -11.66
C LEU A 301 10.24 0.19 -12.22
N TRP A 302 9.81 -0.76 -11.41
CA TRP A 302 9.55 -2.12 -11.86
C TRP A 302 8.44 -2.16 -12.93
N MET A 303 7.31 -1.49 -12.67
CA MET A 303 6.19 -1.45 -13.61
C MET A 303 6.60 -0.80 -14.93
N MET A 304 7.29 0.36 -14.89
CA MET A 304 7.75 1.06 -16.10
C MET A 304 8.72 0.20 -16.91
N ARG A 305 9.67 -0.44 -16.27
CA ARG A 305 10.58 -1.40 -16.94
C ARG A 305 9.78 -2.51 -17.61
N ARG A 306 8.83 -3.11 -16.90
CA ARG A 306 8.00 -4.21 -17.41
C ARG A 306 7.14 -3.81 -18.60
N LEU A 307 6.67 -2.55 -18.67
CA LEU A 307 5.86 -2.03 -19.76
C LEU A 307 6.69 -1.63 -20.99
N LYS A 308 7.93 -1.20 -20.80
CA LYS A 308 8.82 -0.73 -21.89
C LYS A 308 9.64 -1.87 -22.54
N THR A 309 9.91 -2.94 -21.80
CA THR A 309 10.68 -4.08 -22.30
C THR A 309 9.75 -5.22 -22.73
N LYS A 310 10.14 -5.93 -23.80
CA LYS A 310 9.47 -7.21 -24.11
C LYS A 310 9.59 -8.14 -22.90
N PRO A 311 8.60 -9.05 -22.70
CA PRO A 311 8.70 -10.05 -21.64
C PRO A 311 10.04 -10.77 -21.76
N SER A 312 11.02 -10.35 -20.97
CA SER A 312 12.21 -11.13 -20.72
C SER A 312 11.83 -12.21 -19.71
N ASN A 313 12.56 -13.31 -19.72
CA ASN A 313 12.43 -14.36 -18.72
C ASN A 313 12.97 -13.84 -17.36
N ASP A 314 12.55 -12.61 -16.98
CA ASP A 314 12.89 -12.01 -15.69
C ASP A 314 12.30 -12.91 -14.62
N GLY A 315 13.15 -13.56 -13.87
CA GLY A 315 12.78 -14.44 -12.77
C GLY A 315 11.89 -13.73 -11.75
N PRO A 316 11.46 -14.43 -10.70
CA PRO A 316 10.63 -13.87 -9.67
C PRO A 316 11.26 -12.60 -9.07
N TYR A 317 10.52 -11.53 -9.03
CA TYR A 317 10.96 -10.30 -8.38
C TYR A 317 10.16 -10.07 -7.09
N THR A 318 10.86 -10.18 -5.98
CA THR A 318 10.29 -9.92 -4.65
C THR A 318 11.16 -8.87 -3.97
N SER A 319 10.54 -7.79 -3.53
CA SER A 319 11.18 -6.75 -2.73
C SER A 319 10.52 -6.70 -1.35
N VAL A 320 11.32 -6.93 -0.32
CA VAL A 320 10.89 -6.87 1.07
C VAL A 320 11.61 -5.71 1.73
N SER A 321 10.85 -4.71 2.14
CA SER A 321 11.38 -3.54 2.83
C SER A 321 11.31 -3.76 4.34
N PRO A 322 12.38 -3.48 5.10
CA PRO A 322 12.31 -3.56 6.54
C PRO A 322 11.44 -2.43 7.10
N GLY A 323 10.64 -2.76 8.13
CA GLY A 323 10.04 -1.73 8.97
C GLY A 323 11.07 -1.14 9.92
N SER A 324 10.87 0.09 10.37
CA SER A 324 11.68 0.75 11.41
C SER A 324 10.89 0.92 12.70
N LEU A 325 11.56 0.86 13.85
CA LEU A 325 10.96 1.27 15.11
C LEU A 325 11.36 2.72 15.39
N VAL A 326 10.39 3.62 15.36
CA VAL A 326 10.58 5.05 15.63
C VAL A 326 10.23 5.29 17.10
N LEU A 327 11.26 5.46 17.92
CA LEU A 327 11.08 5.67 19.36
C LEU A 327 10.68 7.10 19.68
N ARG A 328 9.62 7.25 20.51
CA ARG A 328 9.15 8.51 21.08
C ARG A 328 8.72 8.30 22.54
N GLY A 329 7.94 9.21 23.09
CA GLY A 329 7.61 9.21 24.52
C GLY A 329 6.46 8.31 24.96
N SER A 330 5.78 7.57 24.08
CA SER A 330 4.59 6.78 24.43
C SER A 330 4.84 5.42 25.09
N THR A 331 6.10 5.12 25.42
CA THR A 331 6.48 3.85 26.07
C THR A 331 7.41 4.13 27.25
N ALA A 332 7.16 3.47 28.40
CA ALA A 332 7.97 3.53 29.60
C ALA A 332 7.87 2.19 30.35
N PRO A 333 8.78 1.86 31.27
CA PRO A 333 8.63 0.69 32.13
C PRO A 333 7.28 0.70 32.87
N PRO A 334 6.66 -0.48 33.07
CA PRO A 334 5.39 -0.57 33.77
C PRO A 334 5.50 -0.06 35.20
N ALA A 335 4.47 0.62 35.71
CA ALA A 335 4.43 1.11 37.08
C ALA A 335 4.66 -0.05 38.07
N GLY A 336 5.71 0.03 38.91
CA GLY A 336 6.11 -1.01 39.87
C GLY A 336 7.04 -2.10 39.31
N GLY A 337 7.46 -2.02 38.05
CA GLY A 337 8.41 -2.95 37.44
C GLY A 337 9.87 -2.47 37.61
N LYS A 338 10.77 -3.35 38.06
CA LYS A 338 12.21 -3.12 37.93
C LYS A 338 12.59 -3.39 36.48
N ALA A 339 13.21 -2.43 35.80
CA ALA A 339 13.81 -2.65 34.49
C ALA A 339 14.76 -3.86 34.55
N ARG A 340 14.58 -4.84 33.68
CA ARG A 340 15.57 -5.92 33.52
C ARG A 340 16.83 -5.28 32.95
N SER A 341 17.90 -5.18 33.77
CA SER A 341 19.21 -4.75 33.31
C SER A 341 19.66 -5.72 32.22
N GLY A 342 19.71 -5.25 30.96
CA GLY A 342 20.18 -6.05 29.84
C GLY A 342 21.63 -6.44 30.07
N ALA A 343 21.90 -7.72 29.92
CA ALA A 343 23.25 -8.23 29.73
C ALA A 343 23.77 -7.68 28.37
N ALA A 344 24.95 -7.10 28.40
CA ALA A 344 25.70 -6.54 27.28
C ALA A 344 25.99 -7.56 26.20
#